data_c011b6f8a97bc3a79fa528bd0c66e4db
#
_entry.id   c011b6f8a97bc3a79fa528bd0c66e4db
#
_cell.length_a   1.000
_cell.length_b   1.000
_cell.length_c   1.000
_cell.angle_alpha   90.00
_cell.angle_beta   90.00
_cell.angle_gamma   90.00
#
_symmetry.space_group_name_H-M   'P 1'
#
loop_
_entity.id
_entity.type
_entity.pdbx_description
1 polymer ?
#
loop_
_entity_poly.entity_id
_entity_poly.type
_entity_poly.pdbx_seq_one_letter_code
_entity_poly.pdbx_strand_id
1 'polypeptide(L)'
;GAFHTLDPDRLSDEVALNVGALTRISRAALGVMVPRGRGFLLNVSSVASFQPAPKLAVYAATKAFVTSLTESLHEEVRGTGVHVTALCPGLTRTEFQSVSNSDSYTEQYPSLAWLSANDVAEAGLSDVAKGRALSIPGALYKAMAAASGVVPRGVARRISSLVQRD
;
A
#
# COMPACT_ATOMS: atom_id res chain seq x y z
N GLY A 1 6.90 -3.16 -15.76
CA GLY A 1 7.91 -3.58 -16.75
C GLY A 1 9.22 -4.01 -16.11
N ALA A 2 10.13 -4.60 -16.91
CA ALA A 2 11.46 -4.94 -16.41
C ALA A 2 12.22 -3.66 -16.03
N PHE A 3 12.82 -3.64 -14.84
CA PHE A 3 13.39 -2.41 -14.25
C PHE A 3 14.39 -1.69 -15.18
N HIS A 4 15.25 -2.44 -15.87
CA HIS A 4 16.28 -1.89 -16.76
C HIS A 4 15.73 -1.28 -18.07
N THR A 5 14.43 -1.47 -18.36
CA THR A 5 13.76 -0.92 -19.56
C THR A 5 12.84 0.27 -19.25
N LEU A 6 12.68 0.59 -17.98
CA LEU A 6 11.79 1.68 -17.57
C LEU A 6 12.50 3.02 -17.63
N ASP A 7 11.73 4.06 -17.90
CA ASP A 7 12.20 5.44 -17.89
C ASP A 7 12.64 5.83 -16.46
N PRO A 8 13.91 6.23 -16.25
CA PRO A 8 14.44 6.58 -14.94
C PRO A 8 13.77 7.82 -14.33
N ASP A 9 13.28 8.75 -15.14
CA ASP A 9 12.61 9.96 -14.65
C ASP A 9 11.24 9.59 -14.07
N ARG A 10 10.47 8.72 -14.74
CA ARG A 10 9.22 8.19 -14.18
C ARG A 10 9.42 7.43 -12.87
N LEU A 11 10.50 6.66 -12.76
CA LEU A 11 10.81 5.95 -11.51
C LEU A 11 11.16 6.93 -10.38
N SER A 12 11.88 8.00 -10.70
CA SER A 12 12.22 9.06 -9.75
C SER A 12 10.98 9.82 -9.29
N ASP A 13 10.09 10.16 -10.21
CA ASP A 13 8.80 10.82 -9.91
C ASP A 13 7.91 9.96 -9.03
N GLU A 14 7.86 8.65 -9.28
CA GLU A 14 7.11 7.71 -8.44
C GLU A 14 7.65 7.71 -7.00
N VAL A 15 8.96 7.71 -6.81
CA VAL A 15 9.60 7.81 -5.49
C VAL A 15 9.32 9.16 -4.86
N ALA A 16 9.47 10.26 -5.61
CA ALA A 16 9.21 11.60 -5.10
C ALA A 16 7.77 11.76 -4.61
N LEU A 17 6.80 11.21 -5.35
CA LEU A 17 5.38 11.23 -4.99
C LEU A 17 5.07 10.31 -3.80
N ASN A 18 5.38 9.02 -3.93
CA ASN A 18 4.94 8.01 -2.97
C ASN A 18 5.72 8.05 -1.65
N VAL A 19 6.96 8.53 -1.66
CA VAL A 19 7.84 8.61 -0.49
C VAL A 19 7.99 10.05 -0.01
N GLY A 20 8.53 10.91 -0.86
CA GLY A 20 8.87 12.28 -0.48
C GLY A 20 7.65 13.13 -0.11
N ALA A 21 6.67 13.22 -1.00
CA ALA A 21 5.46 14.02 -0.76
C ALA A 21 4.64 13.44 0.40
N LEU A 22 4.45 12.12 0.45
CA LEU A 22 3.70 11.47 1.53
C LEU A 22 4.35 11.72 2.90
N THR A 23 5.67 11.62 3.01
CA THR A 23 6.40 11.92 4.26
C THR A 23 6.15 13.35 4.72
N ARG A 24 6.26 14.31 3.80
CA ARG A 24 6.04 15.75 4.11
C ARG A 24 4.61 16.01 4.55
N ILE A 25 3.62 15.45 3.86
CA ILE A 25 2.20 15.62 4.19
C ILE A 25 1.89 14.97 5.54
N SER A 26 2.36 13.74 5.79
CA SER A 26 2.17 13.05 7.07
C SER A 26 2.78 13.86 8.22
N ARG A 27 4.02 14.38 8.06
CA ARG A 27 4.67 15.23 9.07
C ARG A 27 3.88 16.52 9.34
N ALA A 28 3.38 17.18 8.31
CA ALA A 28 2.60 18.41 8.46
C ALA A 28 1.25 18.12 9.17
N ALA A 29 0.55 17.07 8.77
CA ALA A 29 -0.71 16.66 9.37
C ALA A 29 -0.56 16.34 10.86
N LEU A 30 0.41 15.49 11.22
CA LEU A 30 0.65 15.11 12.61
C LEU A 30 1.12 16.30 13.46
N GLY A 31 1.87 17.24 12.89
CA GLY A 31 2.27 18.47 13.56
C GLY A 31 1.11 19.35 14.01
N VAL A 32 -0.05 19.20 13.38
CA VAL A 32 -1.29 19.89 13.75
C VAL A 32 -2.21 19.01 14.60
N MET A 33 -2.33 17.73 14.27
CA MET A 33 -3.27 16.81 14.92
C MET A 33 -2.83 16.45 16.35
N VAL A 34 -1.55 16.16 16.56
CA VAL A 34 -1.03 15.75 17.88
C VAL A 34 -1.22 16.83 18.94
N PRO A 35 -0.86 18.11 18.73
CA PRO A 35 -1.14 19.16 19.71
C PRO A 35 -2.63 19.40 19.97
N ARG A 36 -3.50 19.06 19.01
CA ARG A 36 -4.97 19.16 19.16
C ARG A 36 -5.58 17.97 19.90
N GLY A 37 -4.81 16.90 20.15
CA GLY A 37 -5.29 15.68 20.78
C GLY A 37 -6.35 14.90 19.97
N ARG A 38 -6.44 15.13 18.66
CA ARG A 38 -7.41 14.46 17.78
C ARG A 38 -7.02 14.57 16.32
N GLY A 39 -7.28 13.51 15.56
CA GLY A 39 -7.09 13.48 14.11
C GLY A 39 -7.08 12.06 13.55
N PHE A 40 -7.25 11.96 12.24
CA PHE A 40 -7.21 10.71 11.50
C PHE A 40 -6.29 10.88 10.29
N LEU A 41 -5.26 10.07 10.19
CA LEU A 41 -4.35 10.02 9.05
C LEU A 41 -4.44 8.64 8.39
N LEU A 42 -4.92 8.59 7.16
CA LEU A 42 -5.01 7.37 6.36
C LEU A 42 -4.03 7.45 5.19
N ASN A 43 -2.95 6.72 5.26
CA ASN A 43 -1.96 6.63 4.18
C ASN A 43 -2.28 5.44 3.27
N VAL A 44 -2.35 5.68 1.96
CA VAL A 44 -2.67 4.63 0.99
C VAL A 44 -1.42 3.90 0.54
N SER A 45 -1.24 2.69 1.04
CA SER A 45 -0.22 1.73 0.64
C SER A 45 -0.76 0.73 -0.40
N SER A 46 -0.40 -0.53 -0.32
CA SER A 46 -0.85 -1.64 -1.17
C SER A 46 -0.50 -2.98 -0.53
N VAL A 47 -1.19 -4.06 -0.88
CA VAL A 47 -0.73 -5.42 -0.57
C VAL A 47 0.63 -5.77 -1.20
N ALA A 48 1.03 -5.06 -2.25
CA ALA A 48 2.37 -5.16 -2.83
C ALA A 48 3.49 -4.76 -1.85
N SER A 49 3.16 -4.07 -0.74
CA SER A 49 4.12 -3.69 0.31
C SER A 49 4.67 -4.89 1.10
N PHE A 50 3.96 -6.00 1.11
CA PHE A 50 4.30 -7.15 1.96
C PHE A 50 5.29 -8.13 1.32
N GLN A 51 5.56 -8.01 0.01
CA GLN A 51 6.42 -8.93 -0.71
C GLN A 51 7.13 -8.29 -1.91
N PRO A 52 8.27 -8.84 -2.36
CA PRO A 52 8.89 -8.42 -3.60
C PRO A 52 7.95 -8.62 -4.79
N ALA A 53 7.87 -7.63 -5.68
CA ALA A 53 7.03 -7.68 -6.89
C ALA A 53 7.90 -7.44 -8.13
N PRO A 54 8.37 -8.48 -8.83
CA PRO A 54 9.04 -8.35 -10.12
C PRO A 54 8.20 -7.52 -11.09
N LYS A 55 8.83 -6.78 -12.01
CA LYS A 55 8.17 -5.85 -12.94
C LYS A 55 7.48 -4.63 -12.27
N LEU A 56 7.33 -4.62 -10.94
CA LEU A 56 6.78 -3.53 -10.11
C LEU A 56 7.73 -3.17 -8.96
N ALA A 57 9.05 -3.28 -9.18
CA ALA A 57 10.04 -3.20 -8.12
C ALA A 57 10.00 -1.87 -7.34
N VAL A 58 9.97 -0.72 -8.04
CA VAL A 58 9.90 0.60 -7.41
C VAL A 58 8.57 0.81 -6.71
N TYR A 59 7.46 0.47 -7.37
CA TYR A 59 6.13 0.55 -6.76
C TYR A 59 6.06 -0.22 -5.44
N ALA A 60 6.42 -1.51 -5.44
CA ALA A 60 6.39 -2.33 -4.23
C ALA A 60 7.31 -1.77 -3.13
N ALA A 61 8.51 -1.29 -3.50
CA ALA A 61 9.42 -0.67 -2.56
C ALA A 61 8.86 0.63 -1.95
N THR A 62 8.24 1.50 -2.76
CA THR A 62 7.60 2.72 -2.25
C THR A 62 6.41 2.40 -1.34
N LYS A 63 5.62 1.38 -1.67
CA LYS A 63 4.49 0.96 -0.82
C LYS A 63 4.95 0.27 0.46
N ALA A 64 6.06 -0.47 0.45
CA ALA A 64 6.69 -0.99 1.66
C ALA A 64 7.17 0.14 2.58
N PHE A 65 7.77 1.20 2.02
CA PHE A 65 8.09 2.41 2.77
C PHE A 65 6.84 3.02 3.43
N VAL A 66 5.76 3.22 2.67
CA VAL A 66 4.51 3.80 3.19
C VAL A 66 3.95 2.96 4.34
N THR A 67 3.92 1.63 4.21
CA THR A 67 3.43 0.74 5.26
C THR A 67 4.30 0.87 6.51
N SER A 68 5.61 0.71 6.38
CA SER A 68 6.54 0.77 7.52
C SER A 68 6.53 2.14 8.23
N LEU A 69 6.54 3.24 7.46
CA LEU A 69 6.41 4.59 8.02
C LEU A 69 5.11 4.73 8.80
N THR A 70 3.99 4.31 8.21
CA THR A 70 2.67 4.50 8.81
C THR A 70 2.49 3.68 10.08
N GLU A 71 2.97 2.44 10.13
CA GLU A 71 2.97 1.62 11.34
C GLU A 71 3.83 2.26 12.45
N SER A 72 5.00 2.81 12.10
CA SER A 72 5.84 3.53 13.06
C SER A 72 5.12 4.76 13.61
N LEU A 73 4.52 5.57 12.74
CA LEU A 73 3.76 6.75 13.14
C LEU A 73 2.53 6.38 14.00
N HIS A 74 1.88 5.24 13.72
CA HIS A 74 0.78 4.72 14.54
C HIS A 74 1.21 4.52 16.00
N GLU A 75 2.38 3.89 16.20
CA GLU A 75 2.91 3.67 17.55
C GLU A 75 3.38 4.97 18.22
N GLU A 76 4.03 5.88 17.47
CA GLU A 76 4.49 7.17 17.99
C GLU A 76 3.35 8.07 18.51
N VAL A 77 2.16 8.00 17.87
CA VAL A 77 1.02 8.83 18.30
C VAL A 77 0.11 8.14 19.32
N ARG A 78 0.47 6.95 19.78
CA ARG A 78 -0.34 6.20 20.76
C ARG A 78 -0.63 7.04 22.01
N GLY A 79 -1.90 7.10 22.40
CA GLY A 79 -2.34 7.87 23.56
C GLY A 79 -2.54 9.38 23.33
N THR A 80 -2.25 9.89 22.12
CA THR A 80 -2.44 11.32 21.79
C THR A 80 -3.86 11.68 21.34
N GLY A 81 -4.73 10.69 21.11
CA GLY A 81 -6.05 10.88 20.50
C GLY A 81 -6.01 10.99 18.96
N VAL A 82 -4.85 10.78 18.34
CA VAL A 82 -4.68 10.72 16.90
C VAL A 82 -4.59 9.25 16.44
N HIS A 83 -5.28 8.93 15.35
CA HIS A 83 -5.24 7.60 14.74
C HIS A 83 -4.52 7.66 13.39
N VAL A 84 -3.59 6.74 13.16
CA VAL A 84 -2.81 6.64 11.93
C VAL A 84 -2.94 5.22 11.39
N THR A 85 -3.31 5.07 10.12
CA THR A 85 -3.60 3.77 9.50
C THR A 85 -2.98 3.67 8.11
N ALA A 86 -2.33 2.56 7.80
CA ALA A 86 -1.96 2.22 6.44
C ALA A 86 -3.08 1.41 5.78
N LEU A 87 -3.70 1.96 4.73
CA LEU A 87 -4.63 1.25 3.88
C LEU A 87 -3.84 0.48 2.82
N CYS A 88 -3.98 -0.84 2.81
CA CYS A 88 -3.27 -1.75 1.92
C CYS A 88 -4.27 -2.48 1.00
N PRO A 89 -4.78 -1.83 -0.05
CA PRO A 89 -5.70 -2.45 -0.99
C PRO A 89 -5.02 -3.54 -1.81
N GLY A 90 -5.82 -4.54 -2.22
CA GLY A 90 -5.49 -5.42 -3.33
C GLY A 90 -5.89 -4.81 -4.68
N LEU A 91 -6.18 -5.66 -5.66
CA LEU A 91 -6.69 -5.23 -6.96
C LEU A 91 -8.01 -4.49 -6.78
N THR A 92 -8.04 -3.22 -7.16
CA THR A 92 -9.18 -2.33 -6.98
C THR A 92 -9.56 -1.73 -8.31
N ARG A 93 -10.84 -1.75 -8.66
CA ARG A 93 -11.37 -1.16 -9.90
C ARG A 93 -11.34 0.35 -9.81
N THR A 94 -10.37 0.97 -10.50
CA THR A 94 -10.16 2.42 -10.56
C THR A 94 -9.52 2.78 -11.89
N GLU A 95 -9.29 4.05 -12.15
CA GLU A 95 -8.50 4.53 -13.29
C GLU A 95 -6.98 4.25 -13.15
N PHE A 96 -6.55 3.70 -12.01
CA PHE A 96 -5.13 3.43 -11.75
C PHE A 96 -4.52 2.51 -12.80
N GLN A 97 -5.27 1.51 -13.30
CA GLN A 97 -4.79 0.56 -14.28
C GLN A 97 -4.41 1.26 -15.60
N SER A 98 -5.25 2.15 -16.09
CA SER A 98 -4.99 2.91 -17.33
C SER A 98 -3.84 3.91 -17.16
N VAL A 99 -3.81 4.64 -16.04
CA VAL A 99 -2.74 5.61 -15.74
C VAL A 99 -1.38 4.94 -15.54
N SER A 100 -1.35 3.75 -14.94
CA SER A 100 -0.12 2.99 -14.69
C SER A 100 0.33 2.11 -15.85
N ASN A 101 -0.37 2.11 -17.00
CA ASN A 101 -0.17 1.20 -18.14
C ASN A 101 -0.21 -0.28 -17.71
N SER A 102 -1.11 -0.62 -16.80
CA SER A 102 -1.29 -1.97 -16.25
C SER A 102 -2.64 -2.58 -16.60
N ASP A 103 -3.24 -2.18 -17.72
CA ASP A 103 -4.55 -2.69 -18.18
C ASP A 103 -4.56 -4.22 -18.37
N SER A 104 -3.42 -4.79 -18.74
CA SER A 104 -3.25 -6.25 -18.85
C SER A 104 -3.53 -7.01 -17.56
N TYR A 105 -3.44 -6.37 -16.39
CA TYR A 105 -3.81 -6.99 -15.11
C TYR A 105 -5.30 -7.32 -15.04
N THR A 106 -6.14 -6.54 -15.72
CA THR A 106 -7.60 -6.75 -15.72
C THR A 106 -7.98 -8.09 -16.35
N GLU A 107 -7.20 -8.54 -17.32
CA GLU A 107 -7.40 -9.82 -18.01
C GLU A 107 -6.72 -11.00 -17.28
N GLN A 108 -5.65 -10.76 -16.54
CA GLN A 108 -4.87 -11.80 -15.86
C GLN A 108 -5.52 -12.31 -14.57
N TYR A 109 -6.34 -11.50 -13.89
CA TYR A 109 -6.88 -11.87 -12.57
C TYR A 109 -8.38 -12.07 -12.61
N PRO A 110 -8.90 -13.16 -11.97
CA PRO A 110 -10.33 -13.44 -11.93
C PRO A 110 -11.11 -12.29 -11.27
N SER A 111 -12.34 -12.08 -11.71
CA SER A 111 -13.20 -10.98 -11.23
C SER A 111 -13.39 -10.97 -9.70
N LEU A 112 -13.33 -12.13 -9.06
CA LEU A 112 -13.43 -12.29 -7.59
C LEU A 112 -12.25 -11.66 -6.83
N ALA A 113 -11.11 -11.47 -7.48
CA ALA A 113 -9.96 -10.79 -6.87
C ALA A 113 -10.12 -9.26 -6.83
N TRP A 114 -11.05 -8.70 -7.62
CA TRP A 114 -11.23 -7.27 -7.74
C TRP A 114 -12.22 -6.71 -6.72
N LEU A 115 -11.77 -5.70 -5.98
CA LEU A 115 -12.60 -4.93 -5.04
C LEU A 115 -13.13 -3.66 -5.71
N SER A 116 -14.26 -3.16 -5.23
CA SER A 116 -14.73 -1.83 -5.62
C SER A 116 -13.95 -0.74 -4.86
N ALA A 117 -13.79 0.43 -5.49
CA ALA A 117 -13.16 1.57 -4.83
C ALA A 117 -13.93 2.00 -3.57
N ASN A 118 -15.25 1.92 -3.60
CA ASN A 118 -16.10 2.26 -2.45
C ASN A 118 -15.87 1.32 -1.27
N ASP A 119 -15.87 -0.01 -1.49
CA ASP A 119 -15.62 -0.98 -0.41
C ASP A 119 -14.24 -0.76 0.23
N VAL A 120 -13.24 -0.46 -0.60
CA VAL A 120 -11.88 -0.16 -0.13
C VAL A 120 -11.85 1.12 0.70
N ALA A 121 -12.51 2.17 0.26
CA ALA A 121 -12.58 3.44 0.97
C ALA A 121 -13.33 3.31 2.31
N GLU A 122 -14.49 2.65 2.31
CA GLU A 122 -15.28 2.40 3.52
C GLU A 122 -14.50 1.57 4.55
N ALA A 123 -13.81 0.51 4.11
CA ALA A 123 -12.96 -0.28 5.00
C ALA A 123 -11.84 0.56 5.62
N GLY A 124 -11.14 1.37 4.82
CA GLY A 124 -10.09 2.26 5.27
C GLY A 124 -10.57 3.29 6.30
N LEU A 125 -11.68 3.95 6.01
CA LEU A 125 -12.29 4.94 6.91
C LEU A 125 -12.78 4.31 8.21
N SER A 126 -13.41 3.13 8.13
CA SER A 126 -13.84 2.38 9.32
C SER A 126 -12.65 1.95 10.18
N ASP A 127 -11.57 1.49 9.56
CA ASP A 127 -10.41 0.98 10.30
C ASP A 127 -9.59 2.11 10.93
N VAL A 128 -9.42 3.26 10.27
CA VAL A 128 -8.76 4.42 10.88
C VAL A 128 -9.58 4.98 12.04
N ALA A 129 -10.91 5.01 11.92
CA ALA A 129 -11.78 5.44 13.02
C ALA A 129 -11.67 4.52 14.25
N LYS A 130 -11.41 3.22 14.04
CA LYS A 130 -11.19 2.22 15.09
C LYS A 130 -9.75 2.20 15.62
N GLY A 131 -8.86 3.05 15.11
CA GLY A 131 -7.46 3.09 15.52
C GLY A 131 -6.67 1.83 15.16
N ARG A 132 -6.94 1.21 14.02
CA ARG A 132 -6.17 0.06 13.52
C ARG A 132 -4.91 0.55 12.80
N ALA A 133 -3.76 -0.10 13.03
CA ALA A 133 -2.52 0.23 12.33
C ALA A 133 -2.58 -0.08 10.83
N LEU A 134 -3.19 -1.21 10.49
CA LEU A 134 -3.34 -1.71 9.12
C LEU A 134 -4.82 -1.92 8.76
N SER A 135 -5.20 -1.49 7.57
CA SER A 135 -6.46 -1.79 6.91
C SER A 135 -6.19 -2.56 5.62
N ILE A 136 -6.61 -3.82 5.56
CA ILE A 136 -6.43 -4.70 4.39
C ILE A 136 -7.82 -5.16 3.94
N PRO A 137 -8.44 -4.47 2.97
CA PRO A 137 -9.76 -4.85 2.47
C PRO A 137 -9.76 -6.21 1.77
N GLY A 138 -10.80 -7.01 2.00
CA GLY A 138 -10.98 -8.32 1.40
C GLY A 138 -10.29 -9.47 2.15
N ALA A 139 -11.03 -10.57 2.36
CA ALA A 139 -10.54 -11.74 3.11
C ALA A 139 -9.34 -12.41 2.45
N LEU A 140 -9.35 -12.48 1.11
CA LEU A 140 -8.24 -13.02 0.33
C LEU A 140 -6.92 -12.27 0.61
N TYR A 141 -6.95 -10.95 0.57
CA TYR A 141 -5.78 -10.11 0.77
C TYR A 141 -5.30 -10.12 2.22
N LYS A 142 -6.21 -10.22 3.19
CA LYS A 142 -5.84 -10.44 4.60
C LYS A 142 -5.08 -11.74 4.80
N ALA A 143 -5.56 -12.82 4.19
CA ALA A 143 -4.88 -14.12 4.25
C ALA A 143 -3.50 -14.07 3.57
N MET A 144 -3.38 -13.43 2.40
CA MET A 144 -2.10 -13.25 1.72
C MET A 144 -1.10 -12.44 2.54
N ALA A 145 -1.53 -11.33 3.14
CA ALA A 145 -0.67 -10.50 3.98
C ALA A 145 -0.21 -11.26 5.24
N ALA A 146 -1.09 -11.99 5.90
CA ALA A 146 -0.73 -12.84 7.04
C ALA A 146 0.28 -13.93 6.65
N ALA A 147 0.08 -14.59 5.50
CA ALA A 147 1.00 -15.61 5.00
C ALA A 147 2.38 -15.03 4.67
N SER A 148 2.45 -13.79 4.14
CA SER A 148 3.72 -13.13 3.80
C SER A 148 4.63 -12.89 5.00
N GLY A 149 4.06 -12.72 6.19
CA GLY A 149 4.82 -12.59 7.45
C GLY A 149 5.49 -13.87 7.93
N VAL A 150 5.01 -15.04 7.48
CA VAL A 150 5.51 -16.36 7.91
C VAL A 150 6.39 -17.02 6.84
N VAL A 151 6.17 -16.71 5.58
CA VAL A 151 6.90 -17.30 4.45
C VAL A 151 8.32 -16.71 4.37
N PRO A 152 9.39 -17.55 4.37
CA PRO A 152 10.75 -17.06 4.20
C PRO A 152 10.89 -16.24 2.90
N ARG A 153 11.59 -15.10 2.98
CA ARG A 153 11.74 -14.16 1.83
C ARG A 153 12.27 -14.82 0.55
N GLY A 154 13.11 -15.87 0.68
CA GLY A 154 13.60 -16.64 -0.47
C GLY A 154 12.50 -17.39 -1.22
N VAL A 155 11.54 -17.95 -0.50
CA VAL A 155 10.39 -18.65 -1.05
C VAL A 155 9.42 -17.64 -1.69
N ALA A 156 9.12 -16.56 -0.98
CA ALA A 156 8.26 -15.49 -1.48
C ALA A 156 8.76 -14.93 -2.82
N ARG A 157 10.08 -14.67 -2.95
CA ARG A 157 10.68 -14.21 -4.22
C ARG A 157 10.47 -15.18 -5.37
N ARG A 158 10.63 -16.50 -5.13
CA ARG A 158 10.43 -17.52 -6.16
C ARG A 158 8.98 -17.61 -6.60
N ILE A 159 8.03 -17.58 -5.66
CA ILE A 159 6.60 -17.58 -5.95
C ILE A 159 6.24 -16.34 -6.77
N SER A 160 6.63 -15.15 -6.33
CA SER A 160 6.36 -13.90 -7.05
C SER A 160 6.94 -13.89 -8.47
N SER A 161 8.13 -14.49 -8.66
CA SER A 161 8.73 -14.58 -10.00
C SER A 161 8.01 -15.56 -10.94
N LEU A 162 7.30 -16.56 -10.40
CA LEU A 162 6.52 -17.51 -11.19
C LEU A 162 5.16 -16.91 -11.60
N VAL A 163 4.53 -16.15 -10.72
CA VAL A 163 3.23 -15.50 -10.98
C VAL A 163 3.34 -14.36 -12.01
N GLN A 164 4.52 -13.73 -12.11
CA GLN A 164 4.75 -12.58 -13.01
C GLN A 164 5.64 -12.93 -14.21
N ARG A 165 5.80 -14.22 -14.52
CA ARG A 165 6.38 -14.68 -15.79
C ARG A 165 5.30 -14.51 -16.86
N ASP A 166 5.57 -13.60 -17.78
CA ASP A 166 4.99 -13.25 -19.09
C ASP A 166 4.62 -11.78 -19.20
#